data_604c06510ab3bd57d8773e5da29e125c
#
_entry.id   604c06510ab3bd57d8773e5da29e125c
#
_cell.length_a   1.000
_cell.length_b   1.000
_cell.length_c   1.000
_cell.angle_alpha   90.00
_cell.angle_beta   90.00
_cell.angle_gamma   90.00
#
_symmetry.space_group_name_H-M   'P 1'
#
loop_
_entity.id
_entity.type
_entity.pdbx_description
1 polymer ?
#
loop_
_entity_poly.entity_id
_entity_poly.type
_entity_poly.pdbx_seq_one_letter_code
_entity_poly.pdbx_strand_id
1 'polypeptide(L)'
;MNMTVTIFVQLFLWIWFLGCTITWRFGKRLLVEGMGLRSAEFAMLCLYSIGLISYRFFQPTGKWILFAILALWFVIQFFCHWYYTVFGASEQKLKGYNECFQGTVRLIPMSDKRLIPDFYHIVLHLLILANGILCLLLRTQV
;
A
#
# COMPACT_ATOMS: atom_id res chain seq x y z
N MET A 1 5.15 0.57 23.40
CA MET A 1 4.53 1.56 22.48
C MET A 1 3.05 1.58 22.76
N ASN A 2 2.45 2.75 22.85
CA ASN A 2 1.05 2.93 23.25
C ASN A 2 0.13 2.48 22.09
N MET A 3 -0.94 1.74 22.41
CA MET A 3 -1.98 1.30 21.45
C MET A 3 -2.54 2.46 20.60
N THR A 4 -2.66 3.64 21.22
CA THR A 4 -3.11 4.86 20.55
C THR A 4 -2.19 5.25 19.38
N VAL A 5 -0.86 5.24 19.59
CA VAL A 5 0.11 5.58 18.52
C VAL A 5 0.00 4.61 17.36
N THR A 6 -0.18 3.32 17.65
CA THR A 6 -0.32 2.29 16.62
C THR A 6 -1.57 2.52 15.76
N ILE A 7 -2.70 2.84 16.40
CA ILE A 7 -3.94 3.14 15.68
C ILE A 7 -3.75 4.35 14.76
N PHE A 8 -3.06 5.41 15.21
CA PHE A 8 -2.78 6.57 14.37
C PHE A 8 -1.94 6.22 13.13
N VAL A 9 -0.90 5.39 13.29
CA VAL A 9 -0.06 4.98 12.16
C VAL A 9 -0.86 4.10 11.17
N GLN A 10 -1.74 3.25 11.67
CA GLN A 10 -2.61 2.42 10.86
C GLN A 10 -3.68 3.24 10.12
N LEU A 11 -4.27 4.24 10.77
CA LEU A 11 -5.20 5.17 10.13
C LEU A 11 -4.51 6.03 9.08
N PHE A 12 -3.25 6.40 9.29
CA PHE A 12 -2.48 7.12 8.30
C PHE A 12 -2.26 6.25 7.04
N LEU A 13 -1.93 4.98 7.18
CA LEU A 13 -1.89 4.04 6.06
C LEU A 13 -3.26 3.93 5.36
N TRP A 14 -4.35 3.85 6.12
CA TRP A 14 -5.71 3.77 5.57
C TRP A 14 -6.05 5.00 4.72
N ILE A 15 -5.77 6.20 5.25
CA ILE A 15 -5.98 7.47 4.52
C ILE A 15 -5.10 7.50 3.27
N TRP A 16 -3.81 7.13 3.39
CA TRP A 16 -2.91 7.09 2.24
C TRP A 16 -3.43 6.14 1.17
N PHE A 17 -3.85 4.95 1.54
CA PHE A 17 -4.37 3.96 0.59
C PHE A 17 -5.70 4.36 -0.06
N LEU A 18 -6.49 5.21 0.56
CA LEU A 18 -7.71 5.76 -0.05
C LEU A 18 -7.42 6.45 -1.38
N GLY A 19 -6.22 6.99 -1.59
CA GLY A 19 -5.77 7.54 -2.87
C GLY A 19 -5.80 6.54 -4.03
N CYS A 20 -5.64 5.24 -3.79
CA CYS A 20 -5.82 4.22 -4.83
C CYS A 20 -7.29 4.07 -5.29
N THR A 21 -8.23 4.55 -4.48
CA THR A 21 -9.67 4.55 -4.84
C THR A 21 -10.10 5.90 -5.40
N ILE A 22 -9.57 7.00 -4.86
CA ILE A 22 -9.93 8.38 -5.21
C ILE A 22 -8.69 9.08 -5.74
N THR A 23 -8.78 9.69 -6.92
CA THR A 23 -7.66 10.41 -7.52
C THR A 23 -7.21 11.59 -6.66
N TRP A 24 -5.92 11.64 -6.34
CA TRP A 24 -5.32 12.77 -5.62
C TRP A 24 -4.42 13.59 -6.53
N ARG A 25 -4.73 14.90 -6.58
CA ARG A 25 -3.95 15.89 -7.32
C ARG A 25 -3.59 17.06 -6.41
N PHE A 26 -2.34 17.49 -6.49
CA PHE A 26 -1.88 18.71 -5.82
C PHE A 26 -1.49 19.75 -6.87
N GLY A 27 -2.37 20.68 -7.12
CA GLY A 27 -2.24 21.63 -8.22
C GLY A 27 -2.22 20.91 -9.56
N LYS A 28 -1.11 21.05 -10.32
CA LYS A 28 -0.94 20.41 -11.64
C LYS A 28 -0.31 19.00 -11.56
N ARG A 29 0.10 18.55 -10.38
CA ARG A 29 0.79 17.25 -10.20
C ARG A 29 -0.19 16.17 -9.78
N LEU A 30 -0.19 15.06 -10.50
CA LEU A 30 -0.93 13.85 -10.15
C LEU A 30 -0.11 13.06 -9.12
N LEU A 31 -0.63 12.87 -7.91
CA LEU A 31 0.01 12.02 -6.91
C LEU A 31 -0.32 10.54 -7.16
N VAL A 32 -1.60 10.24 -7.34
CA VAL A 32 -2.11 8.90 -7.67
C VAL A 32 -3.43 9.03 -8.43
N GLU A 33 -3.66 8.16 -9.38
CA GLU A 33 -4.95 7.99 -10.06
C GLU A 33 -5.76 6.92 -9.35
N GLY A 34 -6.97 7.28 -8.90
CA GLY A 34 -7.87 6.36 -8.22
C GLY A 34 -8.56 5.42 -9.18
N MET A 35 -8.56 4.14 -8.89
CA MET A 35 -9.16 3.08 -9.71
C MET A 35 -10.67 2.91 -9.48
N GLY A 36 -11.24 3.67 -8.55
CA GLY A 36 -12.68 3.67 -8.25
C GLY A 36 -13.16 2.52 -7.38
N LEU A 37 -14.47 2.53 -7.09
CA LEU A 37 -15.09 1.60 -6.12
C LEU A 37 -15.21 0.15 -6.60
N ARG A 38 -15.01 -0.12 -7.88
CA ARG A 38 -15.08 -1.49 -8.45
C ARG A 38 -13.72 -2.12 -8.67
N SER A 39 -12.70 -1.58 -8.05
CA SER A 39 -11.30 -2.02 -8.19
C SER A 39 -10.89 -3.02 -7.11
N ALA A 40 -9.80 -3.74 -7.38
CA ALA A 40 -9.15 -4.61 -6.40
C ALA A 40 -8.59 -3.80 -5.22
N GLU A 41 -8.17 -2.57 -5.47
CA GLU A 41 -7.68 -1.62 -4.46
C GLU A 41 -8.78 -1.28 -3.45
N PHE A 42 -10.01 -1.02 -3.92
CA PHE A 42 -11.14 -0.79 -3.02
C PHE A 42 -11.49 -2.04 -2.21
N ALA A 43 -11.50 -3.23 -2.82
CA ALA A 43 -11.70 -4.48 -2.11
C ALA A 43 -10.63 -4.68 -1.01
N MET A 44 -9.37 -4.34 -1.31
CA MET A 44 -8.28 -4.40 -0.33
C MET A 44 -8.43 -3.37 0.77
N LEU A 45 -8.90 -2.16 0.46
CA LEU A 45 -9.22 -1.13 1.46
C LEU A 45 -10.32 -1.60 2.43
N CYS A 46 -11.36 -2.25 1.93
CA CYS A 46 -12.41 -2.86 2.75
C CYS A 46 -11.84 -3.97 3.65
N LEU A 47 -11.02 -4.86 3.09
CA LEU A 47 -10.36 -5.94 3.85
C LEU A 47 -9.46 -5.38 4.96
N TYR A 48 -8.67 -4.35 4.66
CA TYR A 48 -7.85 -3.67 5.65
C TYR A 48 -8.68 -3.00 6.73
N SER A 49 -9.83 -2.39 6.38
CA SER A 49 -10.79 -1.81 7.35
C SER A 49 -11.33 -2.87 8.31
N ILE A 50 -11.68 -4.07 7.81
CA ILE A 50 -12.07 -5.21 8.64
C ILE A 50 -10.93 -5.61 9.58
N GLY A 51 -9.68 -5.64 9.09
CA GLY A 51 -8.50 -5.89 9.90
C GLY A 51 -8.32 -4.89 11.04
N LEU A 52 -8.51 -3.60 10.77
CA LEU A 52 -8.45 -2.53 11.77
C LEU A 52 -9.53 -2.67 12.86
N ILE A 53 -10.76 -2.97 12.45
CA ILE A 53 -11.88 -3.22 13.37
C ILE A 53 -11.55 -4.45 14.24
N SER A 54 -11.08 -5.52 13.62
CA SER A 54 -10.69 -6.74 14.33
C SER A 54 -9.55 -6.47 15.33
N TYR A 55 -8.55 -5.70 14.92
CA TYR A 55 -7.45 -5.28 15.80
C TYR A 55 -7.93 -4.48 17.01
N ARG A 56 -8.93 -3.61 16.82
CA ARG A 56 -9.44 -2.74 17.89
C ARG A 56 -10.30 -3.49 18.91
N PHE A 57 -11.12 -4.45 18.45
CA PHE A 57 -12.17 -5.04 19.29
C PHE A 57 -11.93 -6.50 19.69
N PHE A 58 -11.07 -7.24 19.03
CA PHE A 58 -10.89 -8.70 19.19
C PHE A 58 -9.44 -9.11 19.49
N GLN A 59 -8.81 -8.48 20.48
CA GLN A 59 -7.45 -8.87 20.90
C GLN A 59 -7.46 -10.22 21.66
N PRO A 60 -6.44 -11.07 21.49
CA PRO A 60 -5.23 -10.93 20.66
C PRO A 60 -5.42 -11.33 19.19
N THR A 61 -6.52 -12.01 18.85
CA THR A 61 -6.78 -12.57 17.51
C THR A 61 -6.79 -11.50 16.42
N GLY A 62 -7.39 -10.36 16.68
CA GLY A 62 -7.46 -9.24 15.73
C GLY A 62 -6.09 -8.71 15.31
N LYS A 63 -5.09 -8.78 16.18
CA LYS A 63 -3.70 -8.45 15.85
C LYS A 63 -3.17 -9.35 14.73
N TRP A 64 -3.40 -10.64 14.83
CA TRP A 64 -2.91 -11.61 13.85
C TRP A 64 -3.68 -11.56 12.54
N ILE A 65 -4.99 -11.26 12.61
CA ILE A 65 -5.82 -11.00 11.41
C ILE A 65 -5.25 -9.80 10.66
N LEU A 66 -5.02 -8.68 11.34
CA LEU A 66 -4.46 -7.47 10.72
C LEU A 66 -3.06 -7.73 10.15
N PHE A 67 -2.20 -8.42 10.89
CA PHE A 67 -0.87 -8.79 10.41
C PHE A 67 -0.94 -9.65 9.14
N ALA A 68 -1.81 -10.67 9.10
CA ALA A 68 -1.97 -11.53 7.93
C ALA A 68 -2.44 -10.73 6.70
N ILE A 69 -3.37 -9.77 6.88
CA ILE A 69 -3.83 -8.88 5.81
C ILE A 69 -2.68 -8.02 5.29
N LEU A 70 -1.89 -7.41 6.18
CA LEU A 70 -0.74 -6.58 5.80
C LEU A 70 0.35 -7.40 5.10
N ALA A 71 0.64 -8.62 5.57
CA ALA A 71 1.60 -9.51 4.96
C ALA A 71 1.17 -9.95 3.56
N LEU A 72 -0.09 -10.35 3.40
CA LEU A 72 -0.67 -10.66 2.09
C LEU A 72 -0.57 -9.47 1.14
N TRP A 73 -0.94 -8.30 1.61
CA TRP A 73 -0.90 -7.08 0.82
C TRP A 73 0.53 -6.71 0.41
N PHE A 74 1.49 -6.83 1.33
CA PHE A 74 2.91 -6.60 1.02
C PHE A 74 3.41 -7.54 -0.08
N VAL A 75 3.05 -8.83 -0.03
CA VAL A 75 3.43 -9.81 -1.06
C VAL A 75 2.81 -9.44 -2.41
N ILE A 76 1.52 -9.09 -2.46
CA ILE A 76 0.86 -8.66 -3.70
C ILE A 76 1.58 -7.45 -4.28
N GLN A 77 1.85 -6.43 -3.47
CA GLN A 77 2.54 -5.21 -3.90
C GLN A 77 3.97 -5.49 -4.38
N PHE A 78 4.67 -6.42 -3.73
CA PHE A 78 5.99 -6.84 -4.18
C PHE A 78 5.94 -7.37 -5.62
N PHE A 79 5.03 -8.28 -5.93
CA PHE A 79 4.89 -8.85 -7.27
C PHE A 79 4.33 -7.86 -8.30
N CYS A 80 3.49 -6.91 -7.90
CA CYS A 80 2.96 -5.88 -8.81
C CYS A 80 4.01 -4.84 -9.22
N HIS A 81 4.92 -4.48 -8.32
CA HIS A 81 5.84 -3.36 -8.53
C HIS A 81 7.33 -3.76 -8.43
N TRP A 82 7.76 -4.26 -7.26
CA TRP A 82 9.19 -4.44 -6.96
C TRP A 82 9.84 -5.62 -7.66
N TYR A 83 9.11 -6.69 -7.90
CA TYR A 83 9.62 -7.86 -8.62
C TYR A 83 10.23 -7.43 -9.96
N TYR A 84 9.52 -6.65 -10.73
CA TYR A 84 9.98 -6.15 -12.03
C TYR A 84 11.01 -5.04 -11.94
N THR A 85 11.12 -4.37 -10.80
CA THR A 85 12.21 -3.42 -10.53
C THR A 85 13.54 -4.18 -10.36
N VAL A 86 13.51 -5.33 -9.69
CA VAL A 86 14.71 -6.14 -9.41
C VAL A 86 15.09 -7.00 -10.62
N PHE A 87 14.14 -7.75 -11.17
CA PHE A 87 14.40 -8.76 -12.20
C PHE A 87 14.21 -8.26 -13.64
N GLY A 88 13.67 -7.06 -13.82
CA GLY A 88 13.35 -6.51 -15.13
C GLY A 88 11.96 -6.94 -15.63
N ALA A 89 11.52 -6.31 -16.71
CA ALA A 89 10.20 -6.55 -17.31
C ALA A 89 10.29 -6.57 -18.84
N SER A 90 9.34 -7.26 -19.48
CA SER A 90 9.17 -7.23 -20.93
C SER A 90 8.74 -5.83 -21.41
N GLU A 91 9.04 -5.49 -22.67
CA GLU A 91 8.62 -4.21 -23.26
C GLU A 91 7.13 -3.96 -23.15
N GLN A 92 6.30 -4.97 -23.40
CA GLN A 92 4.84 -4.88 -23.26
C GLN A 92 4.41 -4.54 -21.83
N LYS A 93 5.04 -5.16 -20.82
CA LYS A 93 4.77 -4.89 -19.40
C LYS A 93 5.20 -3.48 -19.00
N LEU A 94 6.37 -3.05 -19.48
CA LEU A 94 6.89 -1.69 -19.26
C LEU A 94 5.97 -0.64 -19.86
N LYS A 95 5.54 -0.85 -21.11
CA LYS A 95 4.63 0.07 -21.80
C LYS A 95 3.33 0.22 -21.02
N GLY A 96 2.63 -0.87 -20.71
CA GLY A 96 1.36 -0.82 -19.99
C GLY A 96 1.49 -0.19 -18.59
N TYR A 97 2.59 -0.49 -17.88
CA TYR A 97 2.85 0.13 -16.58
C TYR A 97 3.08 1.65 -16.70
N ASN A 98 3.91 2.06 -17.64
CA ASN A 98 4.24 3.48 -17.82
C ASN A 98 3.03 4.30 -18.31
N GLU A 99 2.16 3.70 -19.10
CA GLU A 99 0.88 4.32 -19.50
C GLU A 99 -0.05 4.48 -18.29
N CYS A 100 -0.19 3.45 -17.45
CA CYS A 100 -1.02 3.48 -16.25
C CYS A 100 -0.56 4.56 -15.25
N PHE A 101 0.75 4.76 -15.10
CA PHE A 101 1.33 5.72 -14.15
C PHE A 101 1.86 6.98 -14.84
N GLN A 102 1.28 7.33 -15.99
CA GLN A 102 1.67 8.54 -16.72
C GLN A 102 1.30 9.80 -15.92
N GLY A 103 2.25 10.72 -15.80
CA GLY A 103 2.04 12.01 -15.12
C GLY A 103 2.09 11.96 -13.59
N THR A 104 2.28 10.79 -12.98
CA THR A 104 2.49 10.68 -11.52
C THR A 104 3.87 11.20 -11.12
N VAL A 105 3.97 11.64 -9.85
CA VAL A 105 5.25 12.09 -9.28
C VAL A 105 6.20 10.89 -9.12
N ARG A 106 7.42 11.01 -9.62
CA ARG A 106 8.46 9.98 -9.54
C ARG A 106 9.68 10.51 -8.80
N LEU A 107 10.28 9.69 -7.94
CA LEU A 107 11.55 9.96 -7.27
C LEU A 107 12.74 9.49 -8.11
N ILE A 108 12.56 8.40 -8.85
CA ILE A 108 13.56 7.75 -9.67
C ILE A 108 13.10 7.85 -11.12
N PRO A 109 13.99 8.22 -12.08
CA PRO A 109 13.66 8.25 -13.49
C PRO A 109 13.15 6.91 -14.02
N MET A 110 12.31 6.93 -15.05
CA MET A 110 11.88 5.72 -15.76
C MET A 110 13.08 4.98 -16.35
N SER A 111 12.95 3.68 -16.47
CA SER A 111 13.95 2.78 -17.06
C SER A 111 13.35 2.04 -18.25
N ASP A 112 14.16 1.79 -19.27
CA ASP A 112 13.76 1.02 -20.46
C ASP A 112 13.74 -0.49 -20.23
N LYS A 113 14.19 -0.96 -19.05
CA LYS A 113 14.30 -2.39 -18.72
C LYS A 113 13.59 -2.80 -17.43
N ARG A 114 13.23 -1.83 -16.58
CA ARG A 114 12.73 -2.10 -15.22
C ARG A 114 11.52 -1.24 -14.93
N LEU A 115 10.53 -1.80 -14.23
CA LEU A 115 9.46 -1.00 -13.66
C LEU A 115 10.02 -0.17 -12.50
N ILE A 116 9.73 1.11 -12.48
CA ILE A 116 10.10 2.00 -11.38
C ILE A 116 8.80 2.49 -10.73
N PRO A 117 8.51 2.10 -9.47
CA PRO A 117 7.35 2.59 -8.77
C PRO A 117 7.38 4.12 -8.64
N ASP A 118 6.21 4.75 -8.70
CA ASP A 118 6.10 6.17 -8.45
C ASP A 118 6.21 6.50 -6.94
N PHE A 119 6.29 7.78 -6.63
CA PHE A 119 6.43 8.24 -5.24
C PHE A 119 5.33 7.71 -4.34
N TYR A 120 4.09 7.74 -4.80
CA TYR A 120 2.94 7.32 -4.01
C TYR A 120 3.04 5.84 -3.60
N HIS A 121 3.39 4.95 -4.55
CA HIS A 121 3.52 3.52 -4.29
C HIS A 121 4.75 3.18 -3.45
N ILE A 122 5.86 3.92 -3.60
CA ILE A 122 7.01 3.76 -2.70
C ILE A 122 6.59 4.03 -1.25
N VAL A 123 5.92 5.15 -1.00
CA VAL A 123 5.43 5.50 0.36
C VAL A 123 4.41 4.48 0.86
N LEU A 124 3.47 4.04 -0.01
CA LEU A 124 2.49 3.01 0.34
C LEU A 124 3.16 1.72 0.82
N HIS A 125 4.18 1.23 0.10
CA HIS A 125 4.87 -0.01 0.47
C HIS A 125 5.65 0.13 1.78
N LEU A 126 6.28 1.27 2.01
CA LEU A 126 6.96 1.55 3.28
C LEU A 126 5.96 1.60 4.44
N LEU A 127 4.79 2.18 4.24
CA LEU A 127 3.73 2.23 5.26
C LEU A 127 3.17 0.82 5.57
N ILE A 128 2.95 -0.01 4.55
CA ILE A 128 2.51 -1.40 4.75
C ILE A 128 3.55 -2.17 5.57
N LEU A 129 4.82 -2.09 5.19
CA LEU A 129 5.93 -2.76 5.88
C LEU A 129 6.05 -2.28 7.34
N ALA A 130 6.05 -0.96 7.56
CA ALA A 130 6.11 -0.38 8.88
C ALA A 130 4.96 -0.84 9.78
N ASN A 131 3.72 -0.83 9.26
CA ASN A 131 2.54 -1.30 10.00
C ASN A 131 2.60 -2.79 10.31
N GLY A 132 3.11 -3.63 9.37
CA GLY A 132 3.33 -5.06 9.60
C GLY A 132 4.33 -5.31 10.73
N ILE A 133 5.47 -4.60 10.71
CA ILE A 133 6.50 -4.68 11.77
C ILE A 133 5.92 -4.22 13.11
N LEU A 134 5.17 -3.11 13.13
CA LEU A 134 4.52 -2.61 14.34
C LEU A 134 3.55 -3.65 14.92
N CYS A 135 2.76 -4.34 14.10
CA CYS A 135 1.90 -5.43 14.56
C CYS A 135 2.68 -6.55 15.24
N LEU A 136 3.89 -6.90 14.76
CA LEU A 136 4.72 -7.93 15.39
C LEU A 136 5.31 -7.47 16.72
N LEU A 137 5.83 -6.24 16.78
CA LEU A 137 6.53 -5.71 17.94
C LEU A 137 5.61 -5.37 19.12
N LEU A 138 4.34 -5.13 18.88
CA LEU A 138 3.38 -4.86 19.94
C LEU A 138 3.09 -6.10 20.76
N ARG A 139 3.39 -6.01 22.05
CA ARG A 139 2.93 -7.01 23.02
C ARG A 139 1.40 -6.84 23.17
N THR A 140 0.67 -7.92 22.97
CA THR A 140 -0.74 -8.01 23.40
C THR A 140 -0.76 -7.84 24.91
N GLN A 141 -1.39 -6.76 25.37
CA GLN A 141 -1.72 -6.68 26.79
C GLN A 141 -2.88 -7.67 27.03
N VAL A 142 -2.57 -8.75 27.72
CA VAL A 142 -3.55 -9.69 28.29
C VAL A 142 -4.14 -9.03 29.51
#